data_bcdfd64c4abed0c86e7530dc43b7c15a
#
_entry.id   bcdfd64c4abed0c86e7530dc43b7c15a
#
_cell.length_a   1.000
_cell.length_b   1.000
_cell.length_c   1.000
_cell.angle_alpha   90.00
_cell.angle_beta   90.00
_cell.angle_gamma   90.00
#
_symmetry.space_group_name_H-M   'P 1'
#
loop_
_entity.id
_entity.type
_entity.pdbx_description
1 polymer ?
#
loop_
_entity_poly.entity_id
_entity_poly.type
_entity_poly.pdbx_seq_one_letter_code
_entity_poly.pdbx_strand_id
1 'polypeptide(L)'
;LITEACKQINHRVPVLVGISDTSFQGSIDIAEHAKESGADVVVIAPPYYFPISENEMADYLESLVPKLPLPFMLYNMPSCTKMHISLKIVRLAKELGALGIKDSSGNLDYLYSLIDAFKDSPEFSIIVSTESFLFITIMHGGHGAVAGGANFLPKLFVDLYNASLQNNVVVVDELNEKVKYVYDTIYSVGQYESRVTKGIKSALSVMGICEDFMALPLRRFGPEEREKIKGYLENLELLPA
;
A
#
# COMPACT_ATOMS: atom_id res chain seq x y z
N LEU A 1 -2.30 13.38 -11.20
CA LEU A 1 -2.20 12.94 -9.79
C LEU A 1 -0.75 13.05 -9.29
N ILE A 2 0.23 12.39 -9.94
CA ILE A 2 1.65 12.35 -9.50
C ILE A 2 2.17 13.77 -9.25
N THR A 3 2.10 14.65 -10.23
CA THR A 3 2.58 16.04 -10.14
C THR A 3 1.97 16.81 -8.98
N GLU A 4 0.64 16.72 -8.79
CA GLU A 4 -0.03 17.43 -7.71
C GLU A 4 0.30 16.83 -6.33
N ALA A 5 0.46 15.50 -6.25
CA ALA A 5 0.88 14.86 -5.01
C ALA A 5 2.30 15.27 -4.60
N CYS A 6 3.26 15.21 -5.53
CA CYS A 6 4.64 15.65 -5.26
C CYS A 6 4.69 17.12 -4.84
N LYS A 7 3.97 18.00 -5.56
CA LYS A 7 3.88 19.43 -5.22
C LYS A 7 3.29 19.66 -3.83
N GLN A 8 2.21 18.95 -3.47
CA GLN A 8 1.56 19.09 -2.16
C GLN A 8 2.44 18.54 -1.03
N ILE A 9 3.14 17.44 -1.27
CA ILE A 9 4.05 16.83 -0.29
C ILE A 9 5.28 17.72 -0.09
N ASN A 10 5.80 18.32 -1.15
CA ASN A 10 6.92 19.28 -1.12
C ASN A 10 8.11 18.75 -0.28
N HIS A 11 8.56 17.54 -0.57
CA HIS A 11 9.70 16.86 0.07
C HIS A 11 9.62 16.70 1.60
N ARG A 12 8.43 16.85 2.21
CA ARG A 12 8.25 16.64 3.66
C ARG A 12 8.39 15.17 4.06
N VAL A 13 8.06 14.27 3.15
CA VAL A 13 8.24 12.82 3.25
C VAL A 13 8.60 12.25 1.88
N PRO A 14 9.24 11.07 1.80
CA PRO A 14 9.51 10.42 0.52
C PRO A 14 8.23 10.10 -0.26
N VAL A 15 8.26 10.31 -1.57
CA VAL A 15 7.15 10.02 -2.49
C VAL A 15 7.47 8.77 -3.30
N LEU A 16 6.66 7.74 -3.13
CA LEU A 16 6.76 6.48 -3.86
C LEU A 16 5.65 6.40 -4.90
N VAL A 17 6.01 6.22 -6.18
CA VAL A 17 5.06 6.22 -7.30
C VAL A 17 4.97 4.84 -7.95
N GLY A 18 3.77 4.24 -7.94
CA GLY A 18 3.50 3.02 -8.70
C GLY A 18 3.57 3.27 -10.20
N ILE A 19 4.37 2.48 -10.91
CA ILE A 19 4.57 2.59 -12.36
C ILE A 19 3.95 1.42 -13.14
N SER A 20 2.97 0.73 -12.53
CA SER A 20 2.34 -0.44 -13.14
C SER A 20 1.54 -0.05 -14.38
N ASP A 21 1.91 -0.63 -15.51
CA ASP A 21 1.21 -0.52 -16.78
C ASP A 21 1.19 -1.90 -17.46
N THR A 22 0.31 -2.09 -18.44
CA THR A 22 0.29 -3.28 -19.28
C THR A 22 1.33 -3.21 -20.40
N SER A 23 1.85 -2.03 -20.70
CA SER A 23 2.90 -1.76 -21.65
C SER A 23 4.24 -1.55 -20.93
N PHE A 24 5.29 -2.21 -21.42
CA PHE A 24 6.65 -2.00 -20.94
C PHE A 24 7.08 -0.54 -21.06
N GLN A 25 6.82 0.09 -22.21
CA GLN A 25 7.13 1.51 -22.42
C GLN A 25 6.29 2.42 -21.52
N GLY A 26 5.01 2.09 -21.30
CA GLY A 26 4.15 2.86 -20.40
C GLY A 26 4.67 2.92 -18.97
N SER A 27 5.27 1.83 -18.47
CA SER A 27 5.93 1.84 -17.14
C SER A 27 7.13 2.80 -17.11
N ILE A 28 7.92 2.86 -18.20
CA ILE A 28 9.05 3.80 -18.31
C ILE A 28 8.55 5.25 -18.37
N ASP A 29 7.53 5.52 -19.18
CA ASP A 29 6.97 6.87 -19.33
C ASP A 29 6.42 7.39 -18.00
N ILE A 30 5.77 6.53 -17.22
CA ILE A 30 5.29 6.90 -15.87
C ILE A 30 6.48 7.14 -14.92
N ALA A 31 7.54 6.35 -15.00
CA ALA A 31 8.74 6.53 -14.18
C ALA A 31 9.46 7.84 -14.47
N GLU A 32 9.58 8.20 -15.74
CA GLU A 32 10.15 9.48 -16.17
C GLU A 32 9.30 10.66 -15.67
N HIS A 33 7.98 10.58 -15.86
CA HIS A 33 7.06 11.59 -15.34
C HIS A 33 7.11 11.70 -13.80
N ALA A 34 7.28 10.58 -13.08
CA ALA A 34 7.45 10.57 -11.64
C ALA A 34 8.71 11.35 -11.21
N LYS A 35 9.84 11.11 -11.88
CA LYS A 35 11.09 11.85 -11.65
C LYS A 35 10.94 13.34 -11.91
N GLU A 36 10.38 13.71 -13.06
CA GLU A 36 10.14 15.12 -13.43
C GLU A 36 9.21 15.83 -12.43
N SER A 37 8.29 15.08 -11.81
CA SER A 37 7.38 15.62 -10.79
C SER A 37 8.00 15.72 -9.40
N GLY A 38 9.21 15.18 -9.18
CA GLY A 38 9.91 15.23 -7.89
C GLY A 38 9.60 14.05 -6.97
N ALA A 39 9.25 12.89 -7.52
CA ALA A 39 9.15 11.64 -6.75
C ALA A 39 10.56 11.10 -6.39
N ASP A 40 10.65 10.32 -5.32
CA ASP A 40 11.90 9.79 -4.80
C ASP A 40 12.14 8.33 -5.24
N VAL A 41 11.08 7.54 -5.35
CA VAL A 41 11.15 6.09 -5.62
C VAL A 41 10.00 5.67 -6.54
N VAL A 42 10.26 4.72 -7.44
CA VAL A 42 9.21 4.06 -8.21
C VAL A 42 8.91 2.68 -7.65
N VAL A 43 7.65 2.22 -7.81
CA VAL A 43 7.20 0.93 -7.28
C VAL A 43 6.74 0.06 -8.44
N ILE A 44 7.37 -1.12 -8.58
CA ILE A 44 7.15 -2.07 -9.66
C ILE A 44 6.25 -3.20 -9.17
N ALA A 45 5.07 -3.36 -9.77
CA ALA A 45 4.28 -4.58 -9.69
C ALA A 45 4.46 -5.41 -10.96
N PRO A 46 4.26 -6.74 -10.92
CA PRO A 46 4.24 -7.55 -12.12
C PRO A 46 3.22 -7.03 -13.14
N PRO A 47 3.48 -7.16 -14.46
CA PRO A 47 2.47 -6.93 -15.48
C PRO A 47 1.19 -7.72 -15.19
N TYR A 48 0.01 -7.10 -15.32
CA TYR A 48 -1.21 -7.66 -14.74
C TYR A 48 -2.28 -8.12 -15.75
N TYR A 49 -2.17 -7.74 -17.02
CA TYR A 49 -3.16 -8.16 -18.04
C TYR A 49 -2.95 -9.62 -18.45
N PHE A 50 -1.73 -9.96 -18.81
CA PHE A 50 -1.33 -11.31 -19.20
C PHE A 50 -0.56 -11.97 -18.05
N PRO A 51 -0.93 -13.19 -17.61
CA PRO A 51 -0.14 -13.92 -16.63
C PRO A 51 1.26 -14.22 -17.19
N ILE A 52 2.28 -13.92 -16.40
CA ILE A 52 3.66 -14.19 -16.75
C ILE A 52 4.26 -15.23 -15.80
N SER A 53 5.25 -15.99 -16.27
CA SER A 53 6.02 -16.92 -15.47
C SER A 53 7.06 -16.20 -14.60
N GLU A 54 7.63 -16.92 -13.64
CA GLU A 54 8.73 -16.42 -12.81
C GLU A 54 9.95 -15.99 -13.63
N ASN A 55 10.29 -16.76 -14.68
CA ASN A 55 11.40 -16.40 -15.55
C ASN A 55 11.13 -15.13 -16.36
N GLU A 56 9.92 -14.99 -16.89
CA GLU A 56 9.52 -13.76 -17.60
C GLU A 56 9.49 -12.54 -16.66
N MET A 57 9.19 -12.74 -15.37
CA MET A 57 9.32 -11.66 -14.38
C MET A 57 10.77 -11.28 -14.13
N ALA A 58 11.68 -12.25 -14.11
CA ALA A 58 13.13 -11.97 -14.04
C ALA A 58 13.59 -11.16 -15.27
N ASP A 59 13.28 -11.64 -16.47
CA ASP A 59 13.60 -10.96 -17.73
C ASP A 59 13.00 -9.53 -17.77
N TYR A 60 11.78 -9.37 -17.25
CA TYR A 60 11.12 -8.07 -17.14
C TYR A 60 11.91 -7.11 -16.23
N LEU A 61 12.33 -7.56 -15.05
CA LEU A 61 13.12 -6.73 -14.13
C LEU A 61 14.49 -6.39 -14.72
N GLU A 62 15.21 -7.36 -15.27
CA GLU A 62 16.52 -7.15 -15.90
C GLU A 62 16.44 -6.16 -17.08
N SER A 63 15.34 -6.17 -17.80
CA SER A 63 15.10 -5.25 -18.92
C SER A 63 14.64 -3.87 -18.49
N LEU A 64 13.81 -3.76 -17.44
CA LEU A 64 13.19 -2.52 -16.99
C LEU A 64 14.13 -1.70 -16.10
N VAL A 65 14.76 -2.33 -15.10
CA VAL A 65 15.53 -1.64 -14.07
C VAL A 65 16.62 -0.73 -14.63
N PRO A 66 17.42 -1.13 -15.65
CA PRO A 66 18.44 -0.24 -16.24
C PRO A 66 17.87 1.02 -16.92
N LYS A 67 16.56 1.06 -17.17
CA LYS A 67 15.86 2.19 -17.82
C LYS A 67 15.16 3.10 -16.82
N LEU A 68 15.13 2.73 -15.55
CA LEU A 68 14.46 3.52 -14.53
C LEU A 68 15.29 4.75 -14.16
N PRO A 69 14.68 5.94 -14.12
CA PRO A 69 15.37 7.18 -13.75
C PRO A 69 15.46 7.41 -12.23
N LEU A 70 14.83 6.55 -11.42
CA LEU A 70 14.74 6.62 -9.97
C LEU A 70 15.03 5.25 -9.35
N PRO A 71 15.45 5.19 -8.07
CA PRO A 71 15.46 3.97 -7.29
C PRO A 71 14.09 3.28 -7.29
N PHE A 72 14.06 1.97 -7.02
CA PHE A 72 12.80 1.24 -7.08
C PHE A 72 12.55 0.31 -5.89
N MET A 73 11.28 -0.02 -5.68
CA MET A 73 10.80 -1.07 -4.79
C MET A 73 9.89 -2.03 -5.55
N LEU A 74 9.76 -3.27 -5.05
CA LEU A 74 8.77 -4.22 -5.55
C LEU A 74 7.41 -4.04 -4.88
N TYR A 75 6.36 -4.45 -5.59
CA TYR A 75 5.01 -4.54 -5.07
C TYR A 75 4.38 -5.90 -5.38
N ASN A 76 4.23 -6.74 -4.36
CA ASN A 76 3.55 -8.03 -4.45
C ASN A 76 2.05 -7.85 -4.15
N MET A 77 1.21 -7.94 -5.19
CA MET A 77 -0.25 -7.83 -5.08
C MET A 77 -0.93 -8.91 -5.94
N PRO A 78 -0.83 -10.20 -5.56
CA PRO A 78 -1.24 -11.32 -6.40
C PRO A 78 -2.72 -11.32 -6.76
N SER A 79 -3.58 -10.75 -5.93
CA SER A 79 -5.02 -10.61 -6.24
C SER A 79 -5.28 -9.74 -7.49
N CYS A 80 -4.43 -8.75 -7.76
CA CYS A 80 -4.52 -7.88 -8.92
C CYS A 80 -3.66 -8.36 -10.09
N THR A 81 -2.40 -8.75 -9.81
CA THR A 81 -1.42 -9.11 -10.84
C THR A 81 -1.50 -10.58 -11.27
N LYS A 82 -2.24 -11.42 -10.54
CA LYS A 82 -2.35 -12.87 -10.76
C LYS A 82 -1.01 -13.61 -10.66
N MET A 83 0.01 -12.93 -10.18
CA MET A 83 1.34 -13.45 -9.95
C MET A 83 1.78 -13.15 -8.52
N HIS A 84 2.26 -14.18 -7.83
CA HIS A 84 2.93 -14.03 -6.55
C HIS A 84 4.43 -13.89 -6.78
N ILE A 85 5.04 -12.85 -6.22
CA ILE A 85 6.49 -12.63 -6.33
C ILE A 85 7.20 -13.58 -5.36
N SER A 86 7.95 -14.53 -5.88
CA SER A 86 8.71 -15.49 -5.07
C SER A 86 9.94 -14.85 -4.40
N LEU A 87 10.46 -15.48 -3.34
CA LEU A 87 11.72 -15.05 -2.72
C LEU A 87 12.89 -15.01 -3.70
N LYS A 88 12.89 -15.87 -4.72
CA LYS A 88 13.92 -15.85 -5.78
C LYS A 88 13.89 -14.53 -6.55
N ILE A 89 12.70 -14.08 -6.94
CA ILE A 89 12.54 -12.80 -7.65
C ILE A 89 12.86 -11.61 -6.72
N VAL A 90 12.52 -11.68 -5.43
CA VAL A 90 12.87 -10.61 -4.49
C VAL A 90 14.41 -10.52 -4.30
N ARG A 91 15.12 -11.65 -4.25
CA ARG A 91 16.59 -11.67 -4.19
C ARG A 91 17.20 -11.06 -5.46
N LEU A 92 16.73 -11.49 -6.64
CA LEU A 92 17.15 -10.87 -7.91
C LEU A 92 16.92 -9.36 -7.92
N ALA A 93 15.73 -8.91 -7.50
CA ALA A 93 15.44 -7.49 -7.44
C ALA A 93 16.39 -6.73 -6.50
N LYS A 94 16.75 -7.31 -5.34
CA LYS A 94 17.75 -6.73 -4.44
C LYS A 94 19.13 -6.65 -5.12
N GLU A 95 19.55 -7.69 -5.83
CA GLU A 95 20.81 -7.68 -6.61
C GLU A 95 20.80 -6.58 -7.69
N LEU A 96 19.61 -6.30 -8.27
CA LEU A 96 19.40 -5.21 -9.22
C LEU A 96 19.26 -3.84 -8.55
N GLY A 97 19.33 -3.74 -7.22
CA GLY A 97 19.31 -2.48 -6.47
C GLY A 97 17.95 -2.07 -5.92
N ALA A 98 16.99 -3.00 -5.77
CA ALA A 98 15.72 -2.69 -5.11
C ALA A 98 15.93 -2.27 -3.66
N LEU A 99 15.22 -1.21 -3.24
CA LEU A 99 15.24 -0.69 -1.87
C LEU A 99 14.35 -1.49 -0.91
N GLY A 100 13.51 -2.38 -1.42
CA GLY A 100 12.61 -3.18 -0.62
C GLY A 100 11.43 -3.75 -1.39
N ILE A 101 10.47 -4.29 -0.63
CA ILE A 101 9.22 -4.84 -1.15
C ILE A 101 8.05 -4.40 -0.29
N LYS A 102 6.94 -4.00 -0.95
CA LYS A 102 5.63 -3.93 -0.32
C LYS A 102 4.87 -5.22 -0.60
N ASP A 103 4.48 -5.93 0.47
CA ASP A 103 3.67 -7.14 0.35
C ASP A 103 2.19 -6.89 0.66
N SER A 104 1.34 -7.24 -0.28
CA SER A 104 -0.13 -7.18 -0.19
C SER A 104 -0.76 -8.56 -0.44
N SER A 105 0.00 -9.64 -0.26
CA SER A 105 -0.53 -11.00 -0.42
C SER A 105 -1.49 -11.42 0.70
N GLY A 106 -1.38 -10.79 1.87
CA GLY A 106 -2.10 -11.22 3.07
C GLY A 106 -1.60 -12.55 3.64
N ASN A 107 -0.48 -13.06 3.17
CA ASN A 107 0.10 -14.34 3.58
C ASN A 107 1.17 -14.12 4.67
N LEU A 108 0.85 -14.52 5.89
CA LEU A 108 1.73 -14.34 7.04
C LEU A 108 3.01 -15.20 6.94
N ASP A 109 2.92 -16.42 6.42
CA ASP A 109 4.08 -17.30 6.25
C ASP A 109 5.06 -16.72 5.22
N TYR A 110 4.53 -16.11 4.16
CA TYR A 110 5.36 -15.41 3.19
C TYR A 110 6.02 -14.17 3.79
N LEU A 111 5.31 -13.40 4.60
CA LEU A 111 5.87 -12.26 5.31
C LEU A 111 7.04 -12.68 6.21
N TYR A 112 6.87 -13.74 7.01
CA TYR A 112 7.97 -14.27 7.83
C TYR A 112 9.15 -14.74 6.99
N SER A 113 8.87 -15.40 5.86
CA SER A 113 9.91 -15.83 4.93
C SER A 113 10.68 -14.66 4.31
N LEU A 114 10.00 -13.55 4.00
CA LEU A 114 10.64 -12.30 3.56
C LEU A 114 11.54 -11.74 4.65
N ILE A 115 11.02 -11.59 5.86
CA ILE A 115 11.76 -11.00 6.98
C ILE A 115 13.01 -11.85 7.29
N ASP A 116 12.88 -13.16 7.38
CA ASP A 116 14.04 -14.04 7.64
C ASP A 116 15.05 -14.00 6.48
N ALA A 117 14.59 -13.98 5.23
CA ALA A 117 15.46 -13.95 4.06
C ALA A 117 16.33 -12.68 3.95
N PHE A 118 15.90 -11.58 4.56
CA PHE A 118 16.55 -10.26 4.47
C PHE A 118 16.92 -9.66 5.83
N LYS A 119 16.92 -10.46 6.91
CA LYS A 119 17.27 -10.02 8.29
C LYS A 119 18.66 -9.39 8.42
N ASP A 120 19.59 -9.82 7.59
CA ASP A 120 20.97 -9.32 7.54
C ASP A 120 21.13 -8.15 6.54
N SER A 121 20.04 -7.57 6.11
CA SER A 121 19.99 -6.49 5.10
C SER A 121 19.06 -5.36 5.56
N PRO A 122 19.45 -4.63 6.62
CA PRO A 122 18.58 -3.61 7.23
C PRO A 122 18.23 -2.45 6.27
N GLU A 123 18.98 -2.30 5.18
CA GLU A 123 18.68 -1.34 4.11
C GLU A 123 17.54 -1.79 3.19
N PHE A 124 17.15 -3.08 3.22
CA PHE A 124 16.09 -3.61 2.37
C PHE A 124 14.75 -3.58 3.11
N SER A 125 13.90 -2.64 2.76
CA SER A 125 12.63 -2.39 3.45
C SER A 125 11.57 -3.45 3.15
N ILE A 126 11.00 -4.07 4.18
CA ILE A 126 9.85 -4.97 4.08
C ILE A 126 8.63 -4.26 4.68
N ILE A 127 7.65 -3.98 3.84
CA ILE A 127 6.45 -3.20 4.17
C ILE A 127 5.21 -4.03 3.82
N VAL A 128 4.22 -4.05 4.70
CA VAL A 128 2.95 -4.76 4.46
C VAL A 128 1.82 -3.80 4.10
N SER A 129 0.75 -4.32 3.48
CA SER A 129 -0.50 -3.58 3.35
C SER A 129 -1.61 -4.08 4.27
N THR A 130 -1.50 -5.30 4.76
CA THR A 130 -2.47 -5.84 5.73
C THR A 130 -2.27 -5.13 7.06
N GLU A 131 -3.18 -4.24 7.38
CA GLU A 131 -3.06 -3.28 8.48
C GLU A 131 -2.91 -3.95 9.83
N SER A 132 -3.62 -5.06 10.05
CA SER A 132 -3.50 -5.89 11.27
C SER A 132 -2.15 -6.61 11.40
N PHE A 133 -1.34 -6.65 10.34
CA PHE A 133 0.01 -7.24 10.39
C PHE A 133 1.09 -6.24 10.80
N LEU A 134 0.76 -4.95 10.97
CA LEU A 134 1.76 -3.93 11.29
C LEU A 134 2.59 -4.29 12.53
N PHE A 135 1.93 -4.64 13.65
CA PHE A 135 2.63 -5.04 14.88
C PHE A 135 3.55 -6.25 14.67
N ILE A 136 3.01 -7.32 14.07
CA ILE A 136 3.77 -8.54 13.79
C ILE A 136 4.97 -8.24 12.87
N THR A 137 4.76 -7.39 11.85
CA THR A 137 5.82 -6.97 10.93
C THR A 137 6.97 -6.31 11.70
N ILE A 138 6.68 -5.35 12.56
CA ILE A 138 7.70 -4.64 13.37
C ILE A 138 8.39 -5.59 14.34
N MET A 139 7.64 -6.42 15.04
CA MET A 139 8.17 -7.36 16.04
C MET A 139 9.14 -8.40 15.46
N HIS A 140 9.00 -8.74 14.18
CA HIS A 140 9.87 -9.71 13.51
C HIS A 140 10.99 -9.07 12.68
N GLY A 141 11.11 -7.73 12.69
CA GLY A 141 12.20 -7.02 11.99
C GLY A 141 11.83 -6.49 10.61
N GLY A 142 10.54 -6.45 10.26
CA GLY A 142 10.06 -5.67 9.11
C GLY A 142 9.95 -4.18 9.44
N HIS A 143 9.55 -3.34 8.47
CA HIS A 143 9.81 -1.89 8.54
C HIS A 143 8.55 -1.04 8.64
N GLY A 144 7.36 -1.58 8.38
CA GLY A 144 6.14 -0.79 8.47
C GLY A 144 4.99 -1.29 7.62
N ALA A 145 4.00 -0.41 7.40
CA ALA A 145 2.83 -0.70 6.59
C ALA A 145 2.44 0.47 5.68
N VAL A 146 1.81 0.15 4.55
CA VAL A 146 1.07 1.10 3.71
C VAL A 146 -0.41 0.80 3.88
N ALA A 147 -1.02 1.41 4.89
CA ALA A 147 -2.37 1.19 5.32
C ALA A 147 -3.39 2.01 4.51
N GLY A 148 -4.45 1.38 4.03
CA GLY A 148 -5.56 2.06 3.37
C GLY A 148 -6.28 3.05 4.31
N GLY A 149 -6.46 2.65 5.57
CA GLY A 149 -7.08 3.47 6.62
C GLY A 149 -6.29 4.73 6.97
N ALA A 150 -4.99 4.76 6.71
CA ALA A 150 -4.18 5.95 6.93
C ALA A 150 -4.62 7.16 6.07
N ASN A 151 -5.42 6.93 5.00
CA ASN A 151 -5.99 8.04 4.22
C ASN A 151 -6.96 8.91 5.04
N PHE A 152 -7.68 8.34 6.01
CA PHE A 152 -8.66 9.08 6.83
C PHE A 152 -8.41 8.98 8.33
N LEU A 153 -7.57 8.03 8.77
CA LEU A 153 -7.15 7.80 10.15
C LEU A 153 -5.62 7.71 10.29
N PRO A 154 -4.83 8.66 9.77
CA PRO A 154 -3.37 8.54 9.77
C PRO A 154 -2.81 8.40 11.19
N LYS A 155 -3.39 9.11 12.16
CA LYS A 155 -2.92 9.06 13.55
C LYS A 155 -3.01 7.65 14.16
N LEU A 156 -4.07 6.89 13.87
CA LEU A 156 -4.23 5.51 14.36
C LEU A 156 -3.03 4.64 13.97
N PHE A 157 -2.61 4.70 12.70
CA PHE A 157 -1.52 3.86 12.19
C PHE A 157 -0.14 4.35 12.63
N VAL A 158 0.04 5.66 12.83
CA VAL A 158 1.28 6.22 13.42
C VAL A 158 1.39 5.81 14.88
N ASP A 159 0.32 5.90 15.65
CA ASP A 159 0.31 5.49 17.05
C ASP A 159 0.55 3.98 17.20
N LEU A 160 -0.08 3.16 16.34
CA LEU A 160 0.12 1.71 16.29
C LEU A 160 1.58 1.35 15.94
N TYR A 161 2.18 2.03 14.97
CA TYR A 161 3.58 1.87 14.62
C TYR A 161 4.50 2.20 15.81
N ASN A 162 4.28 3.34 16.46
CA ASN A 162 5.08 3.77 17.61
C ASN A 162 4.94 2.83 18.80
N ALA A 163 3.71 2.39 19.10
CA ALA A 163 3.46 1.40 20.15
C ALA A 163 4.12 0.05 19.85
N SER A 164 4.14 -0.35 18.56
CA SER A 164 4.82 -1.56 18.10
C SER A 164 6.32 -1.48 18.31
N LEU A 165 6.96 -0.36 17.95
CA LEU A 165 8.40 -0.14 18.18
C LEU A 165 8.78 -0.20 19.67
N GLN A 166 7.87 0.22 20.55
CA GLN A 166 8.06 0.21 22.00
C GLN A 166 7.69 -1.15 22.63
N ASN A 167 7.20 -2.10 21.85
CA ASN A 167 6.64 -3.36 22.31
C ASN A 167 5.55 -3.17 23.41
N ASN A 168 4.76 -2.09 23.29
CA ASN A 168 3.68 -1.78 24.23
C ASN A 168 2.41 -2.54 23.82
N VAL A 169 2.37 -3.83 24.17
CA VAL A 169 1.32 -4.75 23.76
C VAL A 169 -0.09 -4.26 24.16
N VAL A 170 -0.23 -3.65 25.32
CA VAL A 170 -1.54 -3.14 25.81
C VAL A 170 -2.08 -2.07 24.86
N VAL A 171 -1.26 -1.08 24.49
CA VAL A 171 -1.66 -0.02 23.56
C VAL A 171 -1.84 -0.58 22.15
N VAL A 172 -1.00 -1.54 21.74
CA VAL A 172 -1.15 -2.23 20.45
C VAL A 172 -2.50 -2.93 20.34
N ASP A 173 -2.93 -3.66 21.38
CA ASP A 173 -4.22 -4.35 21.39
C ASP A 173 -5.39 -3.36 21.30
N GLU A 174 -5.35 -2.27 22.07
CA GLU A 174 -6.37 -1.21 22.00
C GLU A 174 -6.48 -0.57 20.61
N LEU A 175 -5.34 -0.32 19.96
CA LEU A 175 -5.31 0.28 18.61
C LEU A 175 -5.73 -0.72 17.53
N ASN A 176 -5.36 -2.00 17.68
CA ASN A 176 -5.79 -3.05 16.77
C ASN A 176 -7.31 -3.30 16.82
N GLU A 177 -7.97 -3.13 17.96
CA GLU A 177 -9.44 -3.16 18.02
C GLU A 177 -10.07 -2.05 17.16
N LYS A 178 -9.46 -0.87 17.08
CA LYS A 178 -9.90 0.19 16.17
C LYS A 178 -9.64 -0.16 14.71
N VAL A 179 -8.48 -0.75 14.39
CA VAL A 179 -8.19 -1.26 13.04
C VAL A 179 -9.22 -2.32 12.65
N LYS A 180 -9.50 -3.28 13.54
CA LYS A 180 -10.53 -4.30 13.33
C LYS A 180 -11.91 -3.67 13.11
N TYR A 181 -12.29 -2.67 13.88
CA TYR A 181 -13.54 -1.95 13.70
C TYR A 181 -13.65 -1.33 12.30
N VAL A 182 -12.58 -0.73 11.76
CA VAL A 182 -12.55 -0.19 10.39
C VAL A 182 -12.80 -1.30 9.37
N TYR A 183 -12.18 -2.46 9.53
CA TYR A 183 -12.39 -3.62 8.65
C TYR A 183 -13.84 -4.14 8.69
N ASP A 184 -14.37 -4.31 9.90
CA ASP A 184 -15.69 -4.88 10.11
C ASP A 184 -16.83 -3.92 9.70
N THR A 185 -16.54 -2.62 9.59
CA THR A 185 -17.50 -1.58 9.28
C THR A 185 -17.21 -0.89 7.94
N ILE A 186 -16.32 0.09 7.90
CA ILE A 186 -16.09 0.97 6.74
C ILE A 186 -15.67 0.16 5.51
N TYR A 187 -14.78 -0.83 5.65
CA TYR A 187 -14.33 -1.68 4.55
C TYR A 187 -15.34 -2.76 4.15
N SER A 188 -16.34 -3.00 4.98
CA SER A 188 -17.37 -4.01 4.77
C SER A 188 -18.68 -3.45 4.22
N VAL A 189 -18.79 -2.13 4.00
CA VAL A 189 -19.94 -1.56 3.31
C VAL A 189 -19.89 -1.88 1.82
N GLY A 190 -20.99 -2.45 1.30
CA GLY A 190 -21.09 -2.89 -0.10
C GLY A 190 -20.71 -4.35 -0.32
N GLN A 191 -20.82 -4.83 -1.56
CA GLN A 191 -20.76 -6.27 -1.88
C GLN A 191 -19.52 -6.70 -2.68
N TYR A 192 -18.81 -5.75 -3.32
CA TYR A 192 -17.72 -6.05 -4.26
C TYR A 192 -16.37 -5.62 -3.71
N GLU A 193 -15.29 -6.12 -4.30
CA GLU A 193 -13.92 -5.79 -3.92
C GLU A 193 -13.64 -4.28 -3.92
N SER A 194 -14.30 -3.51 -4.80
CA SER A 194 -14.20 -2.05 -4.83
C SER A 194 -14.77 -1.36 -3.57
N ARG A 195 -15.45 -2.10 -2.67
CA ARG A 195 -16.05 -1.59 -1.43
C ARG A 195 -15.04 -0.89 -0.53
N VAL A 196 -13.83 -1.43 -0.40
CA VAL A 196 -12.77 -0.83 0.43
C VAL A 196 -12.42 0.58 -0.07
N THR A 197 -12.12 0.72 -1.37
CA THR A 197 -11.81 2.02 -1.97
C THR A 197 -12.99 2.99 -1.87
N LYS A 198 -14.22 2.51 -2.09
CA LYS A 198 -15.44 3.32 -1.94
C LYS A 198 -15.66 3.76 -0.50
N GLY A 199 -15.43 2.85 0.46
CA GLY A 199 -15.53 3.12 1.89
C GLY A 199 -14.58 4.23 2.32
N ILE A 200 -13.30 4.13 1.96
CA ILE A 200 -12.27 5.15 2.23
C ILE A 200 -12.67 6.50 1.63
N LYS A 201 -13.05 6.53 0.35
CA LYS A 201 -13.43 7.78 -0.31
C LYS A 201 -14.69 8.39 0.28
N SER A 202 -15.68 7.55 0.62
CA SER A 202 -16.90 8.00 1.28
C SER A 202 -16.60 8.55 2.68
N ALA A 203 -15.71 7.91 3.45
CA ALA A 203 -15.27 8.41 4.74
C ALA A 203 -14.65 9.82 4.62
N LEU A 204 -13.70 10.00 3.70
CA LEU A 204 -13.08 11.30 3.43
C LEU A 204 -14.10 12.37 3.04
N SER A 205 -15.10 12.00 2.23
CA SER A 205 -16.15 12.93 1.79
C SER A 205 -17.10 13.30 2.93
N VAL A 206 -17.48 12.34 3.78
CA VAL A 206 -18.32 12.59 4.96
C VAL A 206 -17.58 13.47 5.98
N MET A 207 -16.27 13.30 6.11
CA MET A 207 -15.40 14.15 6.93
C MET A 207 -15.14 15.54 6.33
N GLY A 208 -15.64 15.81 5.13
CA GLY A 208 -15.48 17.11 4.46
C GLY A 208 -14.06 17.37 3.91
N ILE A 209 -13.24 16.33 3.77
CA ILE A 209 -11.85 16.46 3.31
C ILE A 209 -11.78 16.57 1.77
N CYS A 210 -12.52 15.71 1.05
CA CYS A 210 -12.60 15.76 -0.41
C CYS A 210 -13.86 15.06 -0.91
N GLU A 211 -14.14 15.17 -2.21
CA GLU A 211 -15.23 14.45 -2.87
C GLU A 211 -14.92 12.97 -3.07
N ASP A 212 -15.96 12.14 -3.12
CA ASP A 212 -15.86 10.69 -3.27
C ASP A 212 -15.96 10.18 -4.72
N PHE A 213 -15.55 10.99 -5.69
CA PHE A 213 -15.55 10.58 -7.10
C PHE A 213 -14.71 9.33 -7.33
N MET A 214 -15.27 8.43 -8.13
CA MET A 214 -14.60 7.19 -8.54
C MET A 214 -14.20 7.26 -10.02
N ALA A 215 -13.05 6.68 -10.35
CA ALA A 215 -12.70 6.46 -11.74
C ALA A 215 -13.65 5.46 -12.39
N LEU A 216 -14.07 5.73 -13.63
CA LEU A 216 -14.89 4.79 -14.39
C LEU A 216 -14.19 3.44 -14.58
N PRO A 217 -14.90 2.31 -14.56
CA PRO A 217 -16.36 2.16 -14.52
C PRO A 217 -16.99 2.14 -13.11
N LEU A 218 -16.21 2.40 -12.07
CA LEU A 218 -16.70 2.37 -10.70
C LEU A 218 -17.63 3.56 -10.41
N ARG A 219 -18.58 3.35 -9.48
CA ARG A 219 -19.48 4.40 -9.02
C ARG A 219 -19.31 4.57 -7.51
N ARG A 220 -19.47 5.80 -7.02
CA ARG A 220 -19.51 6.09 -5.58
C ARG A 220 -20.68 5.38 -4.90
N PHE A 221 -20.63 5.28 -3.58
CA PHE A 221 -21.73 4.77 -2.77
C PHE A 221 -23.01 5.64 -2.90
N GLY A 222 -24.16 4.99 -2.76
CA GLY A 222 -25.45 5.65 -2.66
C GLY A 222 -25.67 6.28 -1.26
N PRO A 223 -26.84 6.94 -1.09
CA PRO A 223 -27.16 7.59 0.18
C PRO A 223 -27.17 6.63 1.38
N GLU A 224 -27.67 5.41 1.22
CA GLU A 224 -27.77 4.43 2.30
C GLU A 224 -26.40 3.98 2.81
N GLU A 225 -25.46 3.65 1.90
CA GLU A 225 -24.12 3.26 2.28
C GLU A 225 -23.35 4.44 2.90
N ARG A 226 -23.55 5.65 2.40
CA ARG A 226 -22.94 6.86 2.95
C ARG A 226 -23.44 7.15 4.37
N GLU A 227 -24.73 6.95 4.64
CA GLU A 227 -25.28 7.12 5.99
C GLU A 227 -24.70 6.08 6.97
N LYS A 228 -24.51 4.83 6.53
CA LYS A 228 -23.80 3.83 7.33
C LYS A 228 -22.37 4.27 7.66
N ILE A 229 -21.61 4.72 6.63
CA ILE A 229 -20.25 5.24 6.83
C ILE A 229 -20.23 6.38 7.84
N LYS A 230 -21.20 7.31 7.75
CA LYS A 230 -21.32 8.42 8.70
C LYS A 230 -21.48 7.92 10.13
N GLY A 231 -22.41 7.00 10.39
CA GLY A 231 -22.60 6.42 11.72
C GLY A 231 -21.35 5.70 12.25
N TYR A 232 -20.56 5.04 11.38
CA TYR A 232 -19.30 4.43 11.79
C TYR A 232 -18.22 5.46 12.13
N LEU A 233 -18.18 6.58 11.41
CA LEU A 233 -17.24 7.68 11.72
C LEU A 233 -17.63 8.42 13.02
N GLU A 234 -18.93 8.56 13.31
CA GLU A 234 -19.43 9.08 14.60
C GLU A 234 -18.96 8.20 15.76
N ASN A 235 -19.09 6.87 15.63
CA ASN A 235 -18.59 5.93 16.64
C ASN A 235 -17.06 5.96 16.83
N LEU A 236 -16.31 6.40 15.83
CA LEU A 236 -14.86 6.61 15.90
C LEU A 236 -14.49 8.03 16.39
N GLU A 237 -15.48 8.86 16.73
CA GLU A 237 -15.30 10.24 17.15
C GLU A 237 -14.57 11.13 16.11
N LEU A 238 -14.77 10.83 14.82
CA LEU A 238 -14.11 11.52 13.71
C LEU A 238 -14.94 12.65 13.09
N LEU A 239 -16.18 12.77 13.50
CA LEU A 239 -17.06 13.85 13.08
C LEU A 239 -17.28 14.84 14.23
N PRO A 240 -17.38 16.14 13.93
CA PRO A 240 -17.76 17.11 14.96
C PRO A 240 -19.17 16.78 15.49
N ALA A 241 -19.34 16.94 16.78
CA ALA A 241 -20.63 16.78 17.46
C ALA A 241 -21.66 17.81 16.96
#